data_72f9922cd81b0567f9e5d2ff0c9a8b0e
#
_entry.id   72f9922cd81b0567f9e5d2ff0c9a8b0e
#
_cell.length_a   1.000
_cell.length_b   1.000
_cell.length_c   1.000
_cell.angle_alpha   90.00
_cell.angle_beta   90.00
_cell.angle_gamma   90.00
#
_symmetry.space_group_name_H-M   'P 1'
#
loop_
_entity.id
_entity.type
_entity.pdbx_description
1 polymer ?
#
loop_
_entity_poly.entity_id
_entity_poly.type
_entity_poly.pdbx_seq_one_letter_code
_entity_poly.pdbx_strand_id
1 'polypeptide(L)'
;MDILLGQYKGLKATIPFISYTEDDVNSQIASLLAGNPARVEKDGAVEMGDTAVIDYEGFKDDVPFEGGKAEKYPLGIGSGSFIPGFEEQIVGMKVGESRDINLSFPEQYHAPDLAGKAVVFKVKLHQIYNEKPAELNDEFVVSLNIPEVNTIDGLKNHIKEYLDYQVQMKKDDAAREQIYDQVLANCSCLLAPAAIEAAIDMQMKQMAAQLAQQGIPFEQYLQMMGKTKESFREEVKPHAAKQAKLEAILDEIIKAEKLTVSDEEIDAQYELIAQNYGQPIDVVKQVLPKAQLKPDLLHMKASQLIMDAAEIIMEEEKAEA
;
A
#
# COMPACT_ATOMS: atom_id res chain seq x y z
N MET A 1 37.21 0.45 -12.25
CA MET A 1 36.00 0.98 -12.88
C MET A 1 36.36 2.38 -13.35
N ASP A 2 36.40 2.59 -14.65
CA ASP A 2 36.76 3.92 -15.19
C ASP A 2 35.46 4.65 -15.52
N ILE A 3 35.18 5.70 -14.75
CA ILE A 3 33.99 6.55 -14.94
C ILE A 3 34.51 7.91 -15.40
N LEU A 4 34.02 8.37 -16.54
CA LEU A 4 34.28 9.72 -17.04
C LEU A 4 32.97 10.51 -16.95
N LEU A 5 32.94 11.50 -16.07
CA LEU A 5 31.81 12.40 -15.94
C LEU A 5 31.72 13.31 -17.17
N GLY A 6 30.53 13.32 -17.78
CA GLY A 6 30.16 14.34 -18.78
C GLY A 6 29.32 15.44 -18.12
N GLN A 7 28.44 16.06 -18.92
CA GLN A 7 27.53 17.06 -18.40
C GLN A 7 26.44 16.42 -17.53
N TYR A 8 26.36 16.84 -16.26
CA TYR A 8 25.32 16.44 -15.31
C TYR A 8 24.62 17.62 -14.63
N LYS A 9 25.04 18.87 -14.92
CA LYS A 9 24.39 20.13 -14.48
C LYS A 9 23.86 20.89 -15.67
N GLY A 10 22.80 21.67 -15.45
CA GLY A 10 22.20 22.51 -16.50
C GLY A 10 21.56 21.70 -17.63
N LEU A 11 21.08 20.52 -17.30
CA LEU A 11 20.28 19.67 -18.18
C LEU A 11 18.85 20.18 -18.26
N LYS A 12 18.13 19.82 -19.33
CA LYS A 12 16.76 20.27 -19.55
C LYS A 12 15.82 19.07 -19.64
N ALA A 13 14.72 19.11 -18.92
CA ALA A 13 13.64 18.15 -19.07
C ALA A 13 12.37 18.87 -19.54
N THR A 14 11.68 18.29 -20.51
CA THR A 14 10.35 18.74 -20.94
C THR A 14 9.35 17.69 -20.50
N ILE A 15 8.54 18.02 -19.50
CA ILE A 15 7.57 17.10 -18.93
C ILE A 15 6.17 17.41 -19.47
N PRO A 16 5.29 16.39 -19.60
CA PRO A 16 3.91 16.62 -20.02
C PRO A 16 3.18 17.51 -19.00
N PHE A 17 2.15 18.18 -19.47
CA PHE A 17 1.22 18.88 -18.57
C PHE A 17 0.52 17.85 -17.67
N ILE A 18 0.71 17.95 -16.37
CA ILE A 18 0.11 17.08 -15.36
C ILE A 18 -0.68 17.95 -14.39
N SER A 19 -1.97 17.72 -14.31
CA SER A 19 -2.88 18.39 -13.37
C SER A 19 -3.96 17.42 -12.93
N TYR A 20 -4.83 17.86 -12.04
CA TYR A 20 -6.09 17.20 -11.73
C TYR A 20 -7.27 18.16 -11.96
N THR A 21 -8.46 17.62 -12.02
CA THR A 21 -9.71 18.32 -12.27
C THR A 21 -10.63 18.27 -11.05
N GLU A 22 -11.71 19.04 -11.06
CA GLU A 22 -12.77 18.91 -10.02
C GLU A 22 -13.46 17.53 -10.09
N ASP A 23 -13.47 16.87 -11.25
CA ASP A 23 -14.00 15.50 -11.37
C ASP A 23 -13.11 14.48 -10.66
N ASP A 24 -11.80 14.68 -10.61
CA ASP A 24 -10.89 13.85 -9.82
C ASP A 24 -11.17 14.02 -8.32
N VAL A 25 -11.40 15.23 -7.85
CA VAL A 25 -11.81 15.50 -6.46
C VAL A 25 -13.13 14.80 -6.13
N ASN A 26 -14.13 14.92 -7.02
CA ASN A 26 -15.43 14.27 -6.85
C ASN A 26 -15.31 12.73 -6.86
N SER A 27 -14.42 12.18 -7.68
CA SER A 27 -14.14 10.74 -7.75
C SER A 27 -13.52 10.22 -6.46
N GLN A 28 -12.62 10.97 -5.83
CA GLN A 28 -12.07 10.64 -4.51
C GLN A 28 -13.17 10.65 -3.44
N ILE A 29 -14.05 11.65 -3.45
CA ILE A 29 -15.19 11.72 -2.52
C ILE A 29 -16.13 10.52 -2.74
N ALA A 30 -16.45 10.19 -3.97
CA ALA A 30 -17.29 9.04 -4.30
C ALA A 30 -16.66 7.71 -3.80
N SER A 31 -15.34 7.57 -3.92
CA SER A 31 -14.60 6.41 -3.40
C SER A 31 -14.66 6.34 -1.88
N LEU A 32 -14.54 7.47 -1.18
CA LEU A 32 -14.68 7.53 0.27
C LEU A 32 -16.10 7.17 0.72
N LEU A 33 -17.12 7.65 0.04
CA LEU A 33 -18.52 7.32 0.32
C LEU A 33 -18.80 5.83 0.11
N ALA A 34 -18.28 5.25 -0.98
CA ALA A 34 -18.44 3.84 -1.30
C ALA A 34 -17.70 2.93 -0.30
N GLY A 35 -16.51 3.34 0.16
CA GLY A 35 -15.71 2.59 1.12
C GLY A 35 -16.21 2.70 2.57
N ASN A 36 -17.10 3.66 2.87
CA ASN A 36 -17.62 3.90 4.22
C ASN A 36 -19.13 4.00 4.21
N PRO A 37 -19.86 2.90 3.93
CA PRO A 37 -21.32 2.93 3.91
C PRO A 37 -21.88 3.28 5.29
N ALA A 38 -22.97 4.02 5.31
CA ALA A 38 -23.69 4.34 6.54
C ALA A 38 -24.40 3.10 7.08
N ARG A 39 -24.14 2.75 8.34
CA ARG A 39 -24.87 1.69 9.05
C ARG A 39 -26.10 2.28 9.72
N VAL A 40 -27.25 1.92 9.23
CA VAL A 40 -28.54 2.35 9.77
C VAL A 40 -29.18 1.18 10.52
N GLU A 41 -29.51 1.38 11.79
CA GLU A 41 -30.24 0.38 12.56
C GLU A 41 -31.58 0.08 11.88
N LYS A 42 -31.89 -1.19 11.71
CA LYS A 42 -33.07 -1.67 11.00
C LYS A 42 -34.01 -2.35 11.99
N ASP A 43 -35.25 -1.90 12.01
CA ASP A 43 -36.35 -2.59 12.64
C ASP A 43 -36.87 -3.71 11.73
N GLY A 44 -37.26 -4.86 12.34
CA GLY A 44 -37.86 -5.96 11.59
C GLY A 44 -37.06 -7.25 11.67
N ALA A 45 -37.01 -7.97 10.56
CA ALA A 45 -36.31 -9.24 10.46
C ALA A 45 -35.02 -9.09 9.64
N VAL A 46 -34.03 -9.94 9.93
CA VAL A 46 -32.78 -10.02 9.16
C VAL A 46 -33.07 -10.44 7.72
N GLU A 47 -32.49 -9.72 6.78
CA GLU A 47 -32.51 -10.02 5.34
C GLU A 47 -31.08 -10.20 4.80
N MET A 48 -30.98 -10.75 3.60
CA MET A 48 -29.69 -10.84 2.89
C MET A 48 -29.13 -9.45 2.64
N GLY A 49 -27.83 -9.27 2.93
CA GLY A 49 -27.14 -7.97 2.82
C GLY A 49 -27.16 -7.13 4.12
N ASP A 50 -27.93 -7.54 5.14
CA ASP A 50 -27.89 -6.89 6.45
C ASP A 50 -26.63 -7.30 7.23
N THR A 51 -26.24 -6.49 8.21
CA THR A 51 -25.28 -6.86 9.25
C THR A 51 -26.04 -7.18 10.54
N ALA A 52 -25.97 -8.44 10.97
CA ALA A 52 -26.58 -8.92 12.22
C ALA A 52 -25.53 -8.91 13.34
N VAL A 53 -25.80 -8.20 14.44
CA VAL A 53 -24.96 -8.29 15.65
C VAL A 53 -25.47 -9.43 16.52
N ILE A 54 -24.65 -10.48 16.62
CA ILE A 54 -25.04 -11.74 17.25
C ILE A 54 -24.08 -12.14 18.38
N ASP A 55 -24.64 -12.84 19.39
CA ASP A 55 -23.84 -13.77 20.18
C ASP A 55 -24.00 -15.16 19.56
N TYR A 56 -22.93 -15.92 19.52
CA TYR A 56 -23.01 -17.31 19.12
C TYR A 56 -22.12 -18.19 19.99
N GLU A 57 -22.56 -19.42 20.20
CA GLU A 57 -21.77 -20.46 20.87
C GLU A 57 -22.07 -21.84 20.21
N GLY A 58 -20.98 -22.43 19.68
CA GLY A 58 -21.04 -23.72 18.96
C GLY A 58 -20.81 -24.92 19.86
N PHE A 59 -21.63 -25.96 19.67
CA PHE A 59 -21.58 -27.20 20.40
C PHE A 59 -21.44 -28.39 19.44
N LYS A 60 -20.56 -29.31 19.79
CA LYS A 60 -20.44 -30.62 19.16
C LYS A 60 -20.74 -31.69 20.22
N ASP A 61 -21.69 -32.53 19.95
CA ASP A 61 -22.14 -33.58 20.92
C ASP A 61 -22.45 -32.97 22.31
N ASP A 62 -23.16 -31.84 22.34
CA ASP A 62 -23.50 -31.01 23.50
C ASP A 62 -22.30 -30.42 24.28
N VAL A 63 -21.10 -30.50 23.75
CA VAL A 63 -19.88 -29.92 24.34
C VAL A 63 -19.43 -28.68 23.52
N PRO A 64 -19.24 -27.52 24.17
CA PRO A 64 -18.73 -26.36 23.48
C PRO A 64 -17.30 -26.58 22.94
N PHE A 65 -16.99 -26.11 21.74
CA PHE A 65 -15.68 -26.28 21.13
C PHE A 65 -14.92 -24.95 21.06
N GLU A 66 -13.61 -25.03 21.06
CA GLU A 66 -12.73 -23.88 21.03
C GLU A 66 -12.87 -23.13 19.69
N GLY A 67 -12.93 -21.77 19.73
CA GLY A 67 -13.16 -20.92 18.57
C GLY A 67 -14.62 -20.83 18.12
N GLY A 68 -15.56 -21.59 18.78
CA GLY A 68 -16.98 -21.59 18.44
C GLY A 68 -17.80 -20.49 19.12
N LYS A 69 -17.21 -19.56 19.89
CA LYS A 69 -17.96 -18.56 20.67
C LYS A 69 -17.48 -17.13 20.41
N ALA A 70 -18.45 -16.21 20.24
CA ALA A 70 -18.22 -14.78 20.34
C ALA A 70 -19.47 -14.06 20.83
N GLU A 71 -19.28 -12.87 21.39
CA GLU A 71 -20.34 -11.99 21.85
C GLU A 71 -20.33 -10.70 21.03
N LYS A 72 -21.53 -10.19 20.71
CA LYS A 72 -21.75 -8.97 19.92
C LYS A 72 -20.95 -8.94 18.61
N TYR A 73 -20.82 -10.08 17.96
CA TYR A 73 -20.10 -10.21 16.70
C TYR A 73 -20.93 -9.63 15.54
N PRO A 74 -20.42 -8.66 14.77
CA PRO A 74 -21.09 -8.14 13.57
C PRO A 74 -20.89 -9.11 12.40
N LEU A 75 -21.94 -9.77 11.98
CA LEU A 75 -21.94 -10.73 10.87
C LEU A 75 -22.69 -10.15 9.67
N GLY A 76 -22.00 -9.99 8.54
CA GLY A 76 -22.61 -9.67 7.24
C GLY A 76 -23.36 -10.87 6.69
N ILE A 77 -24.67 -10.74 6.50
CA ILE A 77 -25.52 -11.84 6.01
C ILE A 77 -25.39 -11.94 4.49
N GLY A 78 -24.86 -13.06 4.02
CA GLY A 78 -24.50 -13.29 2.62
C GLY A 78 -23.02 -13.05 2.31
N SER A 79 -22.19 -12.76 3.34
CA SER A 79 -20.75 -12.56 3.17
C SER A 79 -19.97 -13.84 2.91
N GLY A 80 -20.52 -15.01 3.30
CA GLY A 80 -19.82 -16.29 3.26
C GLY A 80 -18.68 -16.40 4.27
N SER A 81 -18.65 -15.55 5.29
CA SER A 81 -17.62 -15.55 6.33
C SER A 81 -17.75 -16.72 7.31
N PHE A 82 -18.94 -17.29 7.40
CA PHE A 82 -19.24 -18.46 8.23
C PHE A 82 -19.40 -19.73 7.40
N ILE A 83 -19.52 -20.86 8.09
CA ILE A 83 -19.72 -22.14 7.41
C ILE A 83 -21.07 -22.14 6.66
N PRO A 84 -21.14 -22.80 5.49
CA PRO A 84 -22.34 -22.79 4.64
C PRO A 84 -23.61 -23.18 5.41
N GLY A 85 -24.66 -22.39 5.20
CA GLY A 85 -25.95 -22.59 5.86
C GLY A 85 -26.12 -21.84 7.18
N PHE A 86 -25.06 -21.22 7.74
CA PHE A 86 -25.15 -20.47 8.99
C PHE A 86 -25.88 -19.13 8.80
N GLU A 87 -25.43 -18.34 7.82
CA GLU A 87 -25.98 -17.02 7.56
C GLU A 87 -27.43 -17.10 7.05
N GLU A 88 -27.73 -18.09 6.22
CA GLU A 88 -29.07 -18.32 5.68
C GLU A 88 -30.11 -18.65 6.78
N GLN A 89 -29.68 -19.37 7.84
CA GLN A 89 -30.58 -19.69 8.95
C GLN A 89 -30.80 -18.50 9.91
N ILE A 90 -29.97 -17.46 9.85
CA ILE A 90 -30.18 -16.19 10.58
C ILE A 90 -31.23 -15.32 9.89
N VAL A 91 -31.37 -15.45 8.58
CA VAL A 91 -32.42 -14.70 7.82
C VAL A 91 -33.78 -14.96 8.46
N GLY A 92 -34.54 -13.88 8.61
CA GLY A 92 -35.88 -13.91 9.24
C GLY A 92 -35.87 -13.83 10.76
N MET A 93 -34.72 -13.85 11.45
CA MET A 93 -34.64 -13.59 12.89
C MET A 93 -34.98 -12.12 13.21
N LYS A 94 -35.58 -11.89 14.35
CA LYS A 94 -35.87 -10.55 14.88
C LYS A 94 -34.97 -10.21 16.06
N VAL A 95 -34.74 -8.93 16.29
CA VAL A 95 -33.96 -8.45 17.44
C VAL A 95 -34.50 -9.04 18.74
N GLY A 96 -33.59 -9.56 19.56
CA GLY A 96 -33.87 -10.26 20.82
C GLY A 96 -34.21 -11.75 20.67
N GLU A 97 -34.37 -12.27 19.45
CA GLU A 97 -34.63 -13.68 19.18
C GLU A 97 -33.36 -14.51 19.40
N SER A 98 -33.54 -15.74 19.91
CA SER A 98 -32.53 -16.77 19.99
C SER A 98 -32.92 -17.95 19.13
N ARG A 99 -31.97 -18.55 18.44
CA ARG A 99 -32.21 -19.70 17.54
C ARG A 99 -31.06 -20.70 17.63
N ASP A 100 -31.42 -21.98 17.61
CA ASP A 100 -30.43 -23.06 17.47
C ASP A 100 -30.27 -23.37 15.98
N ILE A 101 -29.06 -23.15 15.46
CA ILE A 101 -28.67 -23.36 14.07
C ILE A 101 -27.95 -24.72 13.97
N ASN A 102 -28.55 -25.66 13.25
CA ASN A 102 -27.98 -26.99 13.04
C ASN A 102 -27.24 -27.04 11.71
N LEU A 103 -25.95 -27.40 11.77
CA LEU A 103 -25.04 -27.37 10.61
C LEU A 103 -24.06 -28.53 10.64
N SER A 104 -23.40 -28.76 9.50
CA SER A 104 -22.22 -29.64 9.43
C SER A 104 -21.05 -28.85 8.87
N PHE A 105 -19.87 -28.99 9.47
CA PHE A 105 -18.67 -28.46 8.93
C PHE A 105 -18.34 -29.11 7.57
N PRO A 106 -17.74 -28.35 6.60
CA PRO A 106 -17.23 -28.97 5.38
C PRO A 106 -16.23 -30.10 5.66
N GLU A 107 -16.17 -31.09 4.77
CA GLU A 107 -15.21 -32.21 4.90
C GLU A 107 -13.75 -31.73 4.86
N GLN A 108 -13.48 -30.65 4.12
CA GLN A 108 -12.16 -30.02 4.02
C GLN A 108 -12.06 -28.79 4.93
N TYR A 109 -12.29 -28.97 6.22
CA TYR A 109 -12.13 -27.88 7.19
C TYR A 109 -10.77 -27.95 7.86
N HIS A 110 -10.16 -26.80 8.13
CA HIS A 110 -8.80 -26.68 8.67
C HIS A 110 -8.61 -27.34 10.05
N ALA A 111 -9.69 -27.47 10.85
CA ALA A 111 -9.67 -28.18 12.13
C ALA A 111 -10.16 -29.62 11.92
N PRO A 112 -9.27 -30.65 12.00
CA PRO A 112 -9.61 -32.04 11.71
C PRO A 112 -10.71 -32.62 12.63
N ASP A 113 -10.78 -32.14 13.88
CA ASP A 113 -11.75 -32.59 14.87
C ASP A 113 -13.18 -32.10 14.58
N LEU A 114 -13.33 -31.10 13.72
CA LEU A 114 -14.61 -30.52 13.31
C LEU A 114 -15.00 -30.90 11.88
N ALA A 115 -14.04 -31.26 11.02
CA ALA A 115 -14.29 -31.59 9.61
C ALA A 115 -15.37 -32.66 9.46
N GLY A 116 -16.41 -32.33 8.63
CA GLY A 116 -17.57 -33.22 8.39
C GLY A 116 -18.48 -33.47 9.59
N LYS A 117 -18.26 -32.82 10.74
CA LYS A 117 -19.05 -33.04 11.95
C LYS A 117 -20.29 -32.17 12.01
N ALA A 118 -21.38 -32.74 12.51
CA ALA A 118 -22.59 -32.01 12.84
C ALA A 118 -22.38 -31.21 14.13
N VAL A 119 -22.84 -29.98 14.13
CA VAL A 119 -22.73 -29.03 15.26
C VAL A 119 -24.03 -28.23 15.40
N VAL A 120 -24.23 -27.69 16.58
CA VAL A 120 -25.35 -26.81 16.88
C VAL A 120 -24.77 -25.48 17.36
N PHE A 121 -25.13 -24.38 16.71
CA PHE A 121 -24.82 -23.06 17.20
C PHE A 121 -26.04 -22.44 17.87
N LYS A 122 -25.89 -22.02 19.12
CA LYS A 122 -26.88 -21.20 19.80
C LYS A 122 -26.59 -19.74 19.49
N VAL A 123 -27.49 -19.10 18.75
CA VAL A 123 -27.34 -17.75 18.28
C VAL A 123 -28.39 -16.87 18.95
N LYS A 124 -27.97 -15.67 19.41
CA LYS A 124 -28.85 -14.60 19.89
C LYS A 124 -28.60 -13.35 19.10
N LEU A 125 -29.66 -12.77 18.53
CA LEU A 125 -29.61 -11.56 17.76
C LEU A 125 -29.82 -10.31 18.64
N HIS A 126 -28.91 -9.36 18.60
CA HIS A 126 -28.95 -8.12 19.36
C HIS A 126 -29.43 -6.94 18.55
N GLN A 127 -28.90 -6.74 17.35
CA GLN A 127 -29.17 -5.61 16.49
C GLN A 127 -29.08 -6.00 15.03
N ILE A 128 -29.77 -5.28 14.19
CA ILE A 128 -29.70 -5.43 12.72
C ILE A 128 -29.31 -4.06 12.15
N TYR A 129 -28.29 -4.04 11.31
CA TYR A 129 -27.92 -2.86 10.54
C TYR A 129 -28.08 -3.15 9.06
N ASN A 130 -28.61 -2.18 8.35
CA ASN A 130 -28.59 -2.16 6.89
C ASN A 130 -27.52 -1.17 6.44
N GLU A 131 -26.68 -1.56 5.51
CA GLU A 131 -25.69 -0.67 4.91
C GLU A 131 -26.36 0.11 3.78
N LYS A 132 -26.36 1.42 3.89
CA LYS A 132 -26.83 2.35 2.85
C LYS A 132 -25.64 3.14 2.32
N PRO A 133 -25.68 3.57 1.05
CA PRO A 133 -24.69 4.54 0.57
C PRO A 133 -24.62 5.72 1.53
N ALA A 134 -23.41 6.07 1.96
CA ALA A 134 -23.22 7.24 2.80
C ALA A 134 -23.58 8.51 2.02
N GLU A 135 -24.17 9.47 2.69
CA GLU A 135 -24.42 10.80 2.13
C GLU A 135 -23.30 11.75 2.52
N LEU A 136 -22.87 12.59 1.58
CA LEU A 136 -21.85 13.58 1.83
C LEU A 136 -22.42 14.70 2.70
N ASN A 137 -22.10 14.67 3.98
CA ASN A 137 -22.44 15.70 4.97
C ASN A 137 -21.29 15.84 5.98
N ASP A 138 -21.35 16.84 6.84
CA ASP A 138 -20.29 17.09 7.82
C ASP A 138 -20.19 15.96 8.87
N GLU A 139 -21.28 15.24 9.17
CA GLU A 139 -21.27 14.09 10.08
C GLU A 139 -20.46 12.93 9.47
N PHE A 140 -20.64 12.69 8.17
CA PHE A 140 -19.82 11.72 7.43
C PHE A 140 -18.34 12.12 7.47
N VAL A 141 -18.02 13.39 7.23
CA VAL A 141 -16.63 13.86 7.24
C VAL A 141 -15.98 13.65 8.61
N VAL A 142 -16.70 13.97 9.69
CA VAL A 142 -16.22 13.71 11.07
C VAL A 142 -16.00 12.22 11.31
N SER A 143 -16.84 11.34 10.76
CA SER A 143 -16.71 9.88 10.92
C SER A 143 -15.44 9.30 10.26
N LEU A 144 -14.85 10.01 9.30
CA LEU A 144 -13.58 9.59 8.66
C LEU A 144 -12.37 9.75 9.59
N ASN A 145 -12.51 10.47 10.71
CA ASN A 145 -11.46 10.73 11.69
C ASN A 145 -10.15 11.30 11.09
N ILE A 146 -10.28 12.15 10.07
CA ILE A 146 -9.13 12.86 9.49
C ILE A 146 -8.80 14.04 10.40
N PRO A 147 -7.56 14.15 10.92
CA PRO A 147 -7.19 15.24 11.81
C PRO A 147 -7.54 16.63 11.22
N GLU A 148 -8.15 17.48 12.02
CA GLU A 148 -8.53 18.86 11.68
C GLU A 148 -9.54 19.02 10.54
N VAL A 149 -10.06 17.93 9.97
CA VAL A 149 -11.05 17.93 8.88
C VAL A 149 -12.42 17.55 9.42
N ASN A 150 -13.34 18.54 9.51
CA ASN A 150 -14.66 18.34 10.13
C ASN A 150 -15.84 18.84 9.25
N THR A 151 -15.56 19.35 8.05
CA THR A 151 -16.57 19.87 7.13
C THR A 151 -16.34 19.39 5.70
N ILE A 152 -17.37 19.43 4.88
CA ILE A 152 -17.27 19.07 3.44
C ILE A 152 -16.20 19.90 2.74
N ASP A 153 -16.13 21.20 3.00
CA ASP A 153 -15.12 22.07 2.39
C ASP A 153 -13.71 21.72 2.89
N GLY A 154 -13.57 21.38 4.18
CA GLY A 154 -12.32 20.88 4.74
C GLY A 154 -11.87 19.59 4.07
N LEU A 155 -12.79 18.64 3.85
CA LEU A 155 -12.50 17.39 3.14
C LEU A 155 -12.05 17.65 1.69
N LYS A 156 -12.76 18.54 0.97
CA LYS A 156 -12.36 18.91 -0.40
C LYS A 156 -10.97 19.52 -0.45
N ASN A 157 -10.65 20.42 0.48
CA ASN A 157 -9.33 21.03 0.55
C ASN A 157 -8.25 19.98 0.85
N HIS A 158 -8.50 19.07 1.78
CA HIS A 158 -7.59 17.99 2.11
C HIS A 158 -7.33 17.06 0.90
N ILE A 159 -8.38 16.73 0.13
CA ILE A 159 -8.25 15.95 -1.11
C ILE A 159 -7.44 16.73 -2.16
N LYS A 160 -7.68 18.04 -2.31
CA LYS A 160 -6.91 18.88 -3.24
C LYS A 160 -5.43 18.92 -2.87
N GLU A 161 -5.08 19.11 -1.61
CA GLU A 161 -3.71 19.05 -1.12
C GLU A 161 -3.05 17.69 -1.43
N TYR A 162 -3.79 16.61 -1.24
CA TYR A 162 -3.31 15.26 -1.59
C TYR A 162 -3.09 15.11 -3.11
N LEU A 163 -4.01 15.60 -3.94
CA LEU A 163 -3.88 15.57 -5.40
C LEU A 163 -2.74 16.47 -5.89
N ASP A 164 -2.58 17.66 -5.30
CA ASP A 164 -1.44 18.56 -5.58
C ASP A 164 -0.11 17.86 -5.30
N TYR A 165 -0.01 17.18 -4.15
CA TYR A 165 1.15 16.38 -3.82
C TYR A 165 1.39 15.26 -4.85
N GLN A 166 0.35 14.53 -5.25
CA GLN A 166 0.44 13.47 -6.26
C GLN A 166 0.90 14.01 -7.63
N VAL A 167 0.35 15.16 -8.04
CA VAL A 167 0.75 15.85 -9.27
C VAL A 167 2.21 16.26 -9.20
N GLN A 168 2.64 16.85 -8.08
CA GLN A 168 4.04 17.26 -7.91
C GLN A 168 4.99 16.07 -7.96
N MET A 169 4.67 14.97 -7.28
CA MET A 169 5.45 13.73 -7.33
C MET A 169 5.59 13.20 -8.76
N LYS A 170 4.49 13.17 -9.52
CA LYS A 170 4.53 12.74 -10.94
C LYS A 170 5.40 13.65 -11.81
N LYS A 171 5.35 14.98 -11.59
CA LYS A 171 6.20 15.96 -12.29
C LYS A 171 7.67 15.72 -11.95
N ASP A 172 7.98 15.55 -10.68
CA ASP A 172 9.35 15.31 -10.22
C ASP A 172 9.91 14.00 -10.76
N ASP A 173 9.11 12.94 -10.79
CA ASP A 173 9.51 11.64 -11.34
C ASP A 173 9.74 11.72 -12.85
N ALA A 174 8.83 12.35 -13.60
CA ALA A 174 8.98 12.54 -15.04
C ALA A 174 10.22 13.39 -15.40
N ALA A 175 10.47 14.46 -14.63
CA ALA A 175 11.65 15.27 -14.80
C ALA A 175 12.94 14.50 -14.47
N ARG A 176 12.94 13.78 -13.34
CA ARG A 176 14.07 12.97 -12.87
C ARG A 176 14.45 11.89 -13.87
N GLU A 177 13.46 11.19 -14.42
CA GLU A 177 13.71 10.17 -15.44
C GLU A 177 14.44 10.74 -16.65
N GLN A 178 13.95 11.84 -17.22
CA GLN A 178 14.57 12.50 -18.38
C GLN A 178 15.97 13.03 -18.08
N ILE A 179 16.16 13.64 -16.92
CA ILE A 179 17.46 14.17 -16.50
C ILE A 179 18.45 13.02 -16.28
N TYR A 180 18.05 11.94 -15.65
CA TYR A 180 18.93 10.78 -15.42
C TYR A 180 19.29 10.08 -16.72
N ASP A 181 18.40 10.01 -17.69
CA ASP A 181 18.70 9.45 -19.00
C ASP A 181 19.77 10.28 -19.74
N GLN A 182 19.71 11.63 -19.62
CA GLN A 182 20.75 12.49 -20.15
C GLN A 182 22.08 12.36 -19.39
N VAL A 183 22.07 12.24 -18.05
CA VAL A 183 23.27 11.97 -17.26
C VAL A 183 23.91 10.66 -17.68
N LEU A 184 23.11 9.60 -17.84
CA LEU A 184 23.57 8.28 -18.29
C LEU A 184 24.14 8.29 -19.71
N ALA A 185 23.57 9.12 -20.59
CA ALA A 185 24.04 9.28 -21.96
C ALA A 185 25.33 10.12 -22.04
N ASN A 186 25.45 11.16 -21.24
CA ASN A 186 26.57 12.09 -21.23
C ASN A 186 27.82 11.50 -20.54
N CYS A 187 27.64 10.59 -19.56
CA CYS A 187 28.73 10.02 -18.80
C CYS A 187 29.15 8.65 -19.37
N SER A 188 30.47 8.43 -19.45
CA SER A 188 30.99 7.12 -19.80
C SER A 188 31.24 6.29 -18.52
N CYS A 189 30.57 5.17 -18.42
CA CYS A 189 30.72 4.25 -17.29
C CYS A 189 30.70 2.82 -17.83
N LEU A 190 31.80 2.10 -17.66
CA LEU A 190 31.91 0.68 -17.99
C LEU A 190 31.79 -0.14 -16.70
N LEU A 191 30.65 -0.75 -16.51
CA LEU A 191 30.44 -1.64 -15.38
C LEU A 191 31.09 -2.99 -15.63
N ALA A 192 31.73 -3.55 -14.59
CA ALA A 192 32.15 -4.94 -14.62
C ALA A 192 30.92 -5.86 -14.66
N PRO A 193 30.95 -6.99 -15.39
CA PRO A 193 29.83 -7.93 -15.40
C PRO A 193 29.36 -8.35 -14.01
N ALA A 194 30.28 -8.55 -13.07
CA ALA A 194 29.96 -8.88 -11.68
C ALA A 194 29.13 -7.79 -10.96
N ALA A 195 29.31 -6.51 -11.31
CA ALA A 195 28.53 -5.43 -10.73
C ALA A 195 27.07 -5.48 -11.23
N ILE A 196 26.87 -5.81 -12.51
CA ILE A 196 25.54 -5.96 -13.09
C ILE A 196 24.83 -7.16 -12.45
N GLU A 197 25.50 -8.29 -12.29
CA GLU A 197 24.93 -9.48 -11.62
C GLU A 197 24.54 -9.18 -10.16
N ALA A 198 25.39 -8.46 -9.44
CA ALA A 198 25.08 -8.04 -8.07
C ALA A 198 23.85 -7.12 -8.01
N ALA A 199 23.68 -6.20 -8.96
CA ALA A 199 22.52 -5.33 -9.07
C ALA A 199 21.22 -6.12 -9.37
N ILE A 200 21.31 -7.13 -10.27
CA ILE A 200 20.18 -8.03 -10.55
C ILE A 200 19.78 -8.78 -9.28
N ASP A 201 20.74 -9.36 -8.56
CA ASP A 201 20.49 -10.10 -7.32
C ASP A 201 19.85 -9.20 -6.25
N MET A 202 20.30 -7.96 -6.12
CA MET A 202 19.74 -6.98 -5.20
C MET A 202 18.29 -6.67 -5.55
N GLN A 203 17.99 -6.37 -6.81
CA GLN A 203 16.64 -6.06 -7.27
C GLN A 203 15.67 -7.24 -7.06
N MET A 204 16.12 -8.46 -7.38
CA MET A 204 15.32 -9.66 -7.13
C MET A 204 15.06 -9.88 -5.63
N LYS A 205 16.05 -9.63 -4.79
CA LYS A 205 15.92 -9.73 -3.32
C LYS A 205 14.94 -8.68 -2.77
N GLN A 206 15.00 -7.46 -3.26
CA GLN A 206 14.07 -6.39 -2.87
C GLN A 206 12.63 -6.75 -3.26
N MET A 207 12.41 -7.21 -4.48
CA MET A 207 11.10 -7.66 -4.94
C MET A 207 10.57 -8.85 -4.11
N ALA A 208 11.42 -9.84 -3.83
CA ALA A 208 11.05 -10.97 -2.98
C ALA A 208 10.65 -10.52 -1.56
N ALA A 209 11.36 -9.55 -0.99
CA ALA A 209 11.03 -8.98 0.32
C ALA A 209 9.68 -8.22 0.30
N GLN A 210 9.42 -7.45 -0.74
CA GLN A 210 8.16 -6.72 -0.92
C GLN A 210 6.97 -7.68 -1.07
N LEU A 211 7.11 -8.74 -1.86
CA LEU A 211 6.09 -9.78 -2.02
C LEU A 211 5.84 -10.54 -0.72
N ALA A 212 6.90 -10.84 0.03
CA ALA A 212 6.80 -11.52 1.33
C ALA A 212 5.99 -10.70 2.35
N GLN A 213 6.09 -9.36 2.34
CA GLN A 213 5.25 -8.48 3.17
C GLN A 213 3.76 -8.59 2.81
N GLN A 214 3.44 -8.94 1.57
CA GLN A 214 2.07 -9.20 1.10
C GLN A 214 1.65 -10.67 1.26
N GLY A 215 2.49 -11.49 1.89
CA GLY A 215 2.23 -12.92 2.08
C GLY A 215 2.39 -13.77 0.80
N ILE A 216 3.02 -13.24 -0.24
CA ILE A 216 3.19 -13.92 -1.53
C ILE A 216 4.63 -14.43 -1.64
N PRO A 217 4.88 -15.77 -1.66
CA PRO A 217 6.20 -16.32 -1.94
C PRO A 217 6.67 -15.95 -3.36
N PHE A 218 7.95 -15.59 -3.51
CA PHE A 218 8.51 -15.16 -4.79
C PHE A 218 8.36 -16.22 -5.89
N GLU A 219 8.56 -17.50 -5.56
CA GLU A 219 8.37 -18.60 -6.50
C GLU A 219 6.92 -18.73 -6.98
N GLN A 220 5.96 -18.51 -6.10
CA GLN A 220 4.55 -18.52 -6.45
C GLN A 220 4.21 -17.34 -7.38
N TYR A 221 4.75 -16.17 -7.11
CA TYR A 221 4.62 -15.01 -8.01
C TYR A 221 5.16 -15.32 -9.41
N LEU A 222 6.36 -15.89 -9.53
CA LEU A 222 6.94 -16.29 -10.82
C LEU A 222 6.05 -17.30 -11.56
N GLN A 223 5.49 -18.29 -10.86
CA GLN A 223 4.58 -19.27 -11.43
C GLN A 223 3.29 -18.61 -11.96
N MET A 224 2.70 -17.68 -11.21
CA MET A 224 1.52 -16.93 -11.66
C MET A 224 1.81 -16.11 -12.90
N MET A 225 3.02 -15.59 -13.06
CA MET A 225 3.48 -14.85 -14.25
C MET A 225 3.93 -15.77 -15.40
N GLY A 226 3.96 -17.09 -15.18
CA GLY A 226 4.45 -18.06 -16.18
C GLY A 226 5.95 -17.93 -16.47
N LYS A 227 6.75 -17.45 -15.49
CA LYS A 227 8.18 -17.16 -15.63
C LYS A 227 9.03 -18.08 -14.78
N THR A 228 10.25 -18.38 -15.30
CA THR A 228 11.31 -18.98 -14.48
C THR A 228 12.15 -17.88 -13.84
N LYS A 229 12.92 -18.23 -12.82
CA LYS A 229 13.86 -17.31 -12.19
C LYS A 229 14.88 -16.75 -13.19
N GLU A 230 15.35 -17.58 -14.13
CA GLU A 230 16.30 -17.22 -15.17
C GLU A 230 15.67 -16.22 -16.17
N SER A 231 14.45 -16.49 -16.65
CA SER A 231 13.76 -15.60 -17.57
C SER A 231 13.46 -14.24 -16.92
N PHE A 232 13.13 -14.25 -15.64
CA PHE A 232 12.92 -13.01 -14.87
C PHE A 232 14.22 -12.23 -14.65
N ARG A 233 15.37 -12.90 -14.40
CA ARG A 233 16.69 -12.25 -14.33
C ARG A 233 17.03 -11.50 -15.61
N GLU A 234 16.83 -12.13 -16.79
CA GLU A 234 17.09 -11.47 -18.08
C GLU A 234 16.17 -10.29 -18.32
N GLU A 235 14.92 -10.34 -17.85
CA GLU A 235 13.97 -9.23 -17.96
C GLU A 235 14.37 -8.03 -17.10
N VAL A 236 14.83 -8.25 -15.87
CA VAL A 236 15.22 -7.16 -14.96
C VAL A 236 16.63 -6.61 -15.24
N LYS A 237 17.46 -7.36 -15.95
CA LYS A 237 18.85 -7.01 -16.24
C LYS A 237 19.06 -5.64 -16.89
N PRO A 238 18.29 -5.20 -17.90
CA PRO A 238 18.47 -3.86 -18.48
C PRO A 238 18.24 -2.76 -17.45
N HIS A 239 17.20 -2.89 -16.62
CA HIS A 239 16.88 -1.94 -15.57
C HIS A 239 17.93 -1.95 -14.46
N ALA A 240 18.32 -3.12 -13.98
CA ALA A 240 19.36 -3.27 -12.97
C ALA A 240 20.71 -2.70 -13.43
N ALA A 241 21.08 -2.92 -14.70
CA ALA A 241 22.29 -2.35 -15.29
C ALA A 241 22.22 -0.81 -15.39
N LYS A 242 21.05 -0.26 -15.77
CA LYS A 242 20.81 1.19 -15.82
C LYS A 242 20.96 1.81 -14.43
N GLN A 243 20.35 1.21 -13.42
CA GLN A 243 20.41 1.66 -12.02
C GLN A 243 21.85 1.58 -11.48
N ALA A 244 22.53 0.46 -11.66
CA ALA A 244 23.92 0.30 -11.21
C ALA A 244 24.87 1.30 -11.89
N LYS A 245 24.63 1.61 -13.18
CA LYS A 245 25.39 2.65 -13.90
C LYS A 245 25.13 4.02 -13.29
N LEU A 246 23.89 4.36 -12.98
CA LEU A 246 23.51 5.64 -12.35
C LEU A 246 24.17 5.76 -10.97
N GLU A 247 24.05 4.74 -10.11
CA GLU A 247 24.66 4.74 -8.78
C GLU A 247 26.18 4.97 -8.86
N ALA A 248 26.86 4.28 -9.79
CA ALA A 248 28.30 4.47 -9.99
C ALA A 248 28.67 5.90 -10.47
N ILE A 249 27.82 6.52 -11.31
CA ILE A 249 28.01 7.91 -11.73
C ILE A 249 27.75 8.86 -10.56
N LEU A 250 26.72 8.63 -9.74
CA LEU A 250 26.44 9.42 -8.54
C LEU A 250 27.61 9.33 -7.53
N ASP A 251 28.20 8.17 -7.34
CA ASP A 251 29.41 7.99 -6.50
C ASP A 251 30.57 8.89 -6.99
N GLU A 252 30.74 9.00 -8.32
CA GLU A 252 31.80 9.83 -8.87
C GLU A 252 31.49 11.34 -8.77
N ILE A 253 30.20 11.71 -8.93
CA ILE A 253 29.73 13.08 -8.68
C ILE A 253 29.93 13.47 -7.21
N ILE A 254 29.63 12.56 -6.25
CA ILE A 254 29.86 12.79 -4.83
C ILE A 254 31.32 13.15 -4.56
N LYS A 255 32.27 12.43 -5.20
CA LYS A 255 33.71 12.70 -5.07
C LYS A 255 34.10 14.02 -5.75
N ALA A 256 33.61 14.26 -6.97
CA ALA A 256 33.93 15.45 -7.74
C ALA A 256 33.45 16.74 -7.05
N GLU A 257 32.22 16.69 -6.50
CA GLU A 257 31.59 17.83 -5.79
C GLU A 257 31.95 17.87 -4.29
N LYS A 258 32.69 16.86 -3.80
CA LYS A 258 33.10 16.73 -2.39
C LYS A 258 31.91 16.76 -1.43
N LEU A 259 30.81 16.08 -1.82
CA LEU A 259 29.62 16.05 -0.99
C LEU A 259 29.87 15.28 0.31
N THR A 260 29.35 15.83 1.38
CA THR A 260 29.45 15.23 2.72
C THR A 260 28.08 15.20 3.39
N VAL A 261 27.92 14.30 4.34
CA VAL A 261 26.74 14.21 5.19
C VAL A 261 27.21 14.37 6.64
N SER A 262 26.64 15.33 7.35
CA SER A 262 26.93 15.58 8.74
C SER A 262 26.23 14.59 9.67
N ASP A 263 26.62 14.54 10.93
CA ASP A 263 25.97 13.68 11.92
C ASP A 263 24.56 14.17 12.22
N GLU A 264 24.33 15.48 12.22
CA GLU A 264 23.02 16.10 12.39
C GLU A 264 22.04 15.69 11.27
N GLU A 265 22.49 15.65 10.03
CA GLU A 265 21.67 15.19 8.88
C GLU A 265 21.30 13.71 8.99
N ILE A 266 22.23 12.90 9.48
CA ILE A 266 21.99 11.47 9.73
C ILE A 266 20.96 11.29 10.86
N ASP A 267 21.11 12.04 11.94
CA ASP A 267 20.18 11.98 13.07
C ASP A 267 18.77 12.47 12.68
N ALA A 268 18.68 13.56 11.90
CA ALA A 268 17.41 14.04 11.37
C ALA A 268 16.72 13.00 10.47
N GLN A 269 17.49 12.27 9.66
CA GLN A 269 16.94 11.19 8.84
C GLN A 269 16.42 10.01 9.67
N TYR A 270 17.11 9.67 10.77
CA TYR A 270 16.63 8.65 11.70
C TYR A 270 15.32 9.07 12.39
N GLU A 271 15.20 10.34 12.77
CA GLU A 271 13.97 10.88 13.36
C GLU A 271 12.81 10.80 12.37
N LEU A 272 13.04 11.17 11.10
CA LEU A 272 12.03 11.08 10.05
C LEU A 272 11.57 9.63 9.81
N ILE A 273 12.51 8.68 9.72
CA ILE A 273 12.19 7.26 9.57
C ILE A 273 11.41 6.76 10.79
N ALA A 274 11.85 7.07 11.99
CA ALA A 274 11.19 6.68 13.23
C ALA A 274 9.74 7.18 13.28
N GLN A 275 9.51 8.43 12.88
CA GLN A 275 8.19 9.04 12.82
C GLN A 275 7.30 8.36 11.75
N ASN A 276 7.83 8.14 10.55
CA ASN A 276 7.06 7.56 9.44
C ASN A 276 6.63 6.11 9.71
N TYR A 277 7.46 5.34 10.42
CA TYR A 277 7.15 3.94 10.74
C TYR A 277 6.58 3.74 12.15
N GLY A 278 6.41 4.82 12.92
CA GLY A 278 5.93 4.73 14.30
C GLY A 278 6.82 3.87 15.21
N GLN A 279 8.13 3.85 14.94
CA GLN A 279 9.11 3.02 15.66
C GLN A 279 10.03 3.89 16.51
N PRO A 280 10.50 3.38 17.68
CA PRO A 280 11.54 4.06 18.44
C PRO A 280 12.82 4.25 17.63
N ILE A 281 13.46 5.41 17.73
CA ILE A 281 14.67 5.74 16.98
C ILE A 281 15.82 4.74 17.19
N ASP A 282 15.93 4.18 18.40
CA ASP A 282 16.97 3.17 18.70
C ASP A 282 16.75 1.87 17.93
N VAL A 283 15.50 1.48 17.69
CA VAL A 283 15.14 0.33 16.86
C VAL A 283 15.52 0.60 15.40
N VAL A 284 15.23 1.80 14.91
CA VAL A 284 15.61 2.22 13.56
C VAL A 284 17.13 2.18 13.37
N LYS A 285 17.89 2.73 14.34
CA LYS A 285 19.37 2.71 14.31
C LYS A 285 19.97 1.29 14.35
N GLN A 286 19.29 0.33 14.98
CA GLN A 286 19.71 -1.07 14.98
C GLN A 286 19.46 -1.77 13.63
N VAL A 287 18.30 -1.51 13.03
CA VAL A 287 17.92 -2.13 11.74
C VAL A 287 18.67 -1.51 10.57
N LEU A 288 18.88 -0.18 10.60
CA LEU A 288 19.58 0.59 9.56
C LEU A 288 20.80 1.30 10.19
N PRO A 289 21.97 0.62 10.24
CA PRO A 289 23.19 1.23 10.79
C PRO A 289 23.65 2.46 9.98
N LYS A 290 24.30 3.41 10.64
CA LYS A 290 24.86 4.63 10.02
C LYS A 290 25.70 4.36 8.78
N ALA A 291 26.44 3.24 8.75
CA ALA A 291 27.26 2.86 7.61
C ALA A 291 26.45 2.52 6.35
N GLN A 292 25.18 2.12 6.50
CA GLN A 292 24.26 1.88 5.39
C GLN A 292 23.51 3.16 5.02
N LEU A 293 23.05 3.94 5.99
CA LEU A 293 22.27 5.17 5.75
C LEU A 293 23.11 6.28 5.08
N LYS A 294 24.40 6.42 5.45
CA LYS A 294 25.24 7.51 4.95
C LYS A 294 25.46 7.50 3.43
N PRO A 295 25.72 6.36 2.76
CA PRO A 295 25.78 6.30 1.30
C PRO A 295 24.45 6.74 0.63
N ASP A 296 23.31 6.32 1.16
CA ASP A 296 22.01 6.67 0.61
C ASP A 296 21.77 8.17 0.69
N LEU A 297 22.12 8.81 1.81
CA LEU A 297 22.04 10.26 1.96
C LEU A 297 22.99 11.01 1.03
N LEU A 298 24.18 10.47 0.75
CA LEU A 298 25.10 11.03 -0.23
C LEU A 298 24.53 10.95 -1.65
N HIS A 299 23.94 9.81 -2.03
CA HIS A 299 23.26 9.65 -3.31
C HIS A 299 22.06 10.59 -3.44
N MET A 300 21.26 10.77 -2.37
CA MET A 300 20.17 11.75 -2.33
C MET A 300 20.69 13.18 -2.57
N LYS A 301 21.79 13.58 -1.92
CA LYS A 301 22.41 14.90 -2.14
C LYS A 301 22.94 15.09 -3.56
N ALA A 302 23.56 14.05 -4.14
CA ALA A 302 24.04 14.12 -5.52
C ALA A 302 22.87 14.21 -6.51
N SER A 303 21.80 13.46 -6.27
CA SER A 303 20.54 13.54 -7.02
C SER A 303 19.94 14.95 -6.93
N GLN A 304 19.84 15.49 -5.73
CA GLN A 304 19.30 16.83 -5.50
C GLN A 304 20.13 17.91 -6.22
N LEU A 305 21.45 17.81 -6.15
CA LEU A 305 22.36 18.75 -6.84
C LEU A 305 22.15 18.73 -8.37
N ILE A 306 21.92 17.56 -8.96
CA ILE A 306 21.64 17.42 -10.39
C ILE A 306 20.29 18.07 -10.72
N MET A 307 19.25 17.77 -9.92
CA MET A 307 17.90 18.28 -10.14
C MET A 307 17.80 19.79 -9.91
N ASP A 308 18.44 20.33 -8.87
CA ASP A 308 18.48 21.78 -8.59
C ASP A 308 19.17 22.59 -9.71
N ALA A 309 20.12 21.96 -10.41
CA ALA A 309 20.80 22.57 -11.54
C ALA A 309 20.06 22.36 -12.88
N ALA A 310 18.97 21.60 -12.90
CA ALA A 310 18.22 21.30 -14.12
C ALA A 310 17.19 22.39 -14.43
N GLU A 311 16.90 22.58 -15.71
CA GLU A 311 15.81 23.43 -16.22
C GLU A 311 14.62 22.53 -16.58
N ILE A 312 13.53 22.63 -15.81
CA ILE A 312 12.32 21.84 -16.03
C ILE A 312 11.29 22.70 -16.75
N ILE A 313 10.90 22.28 -17.94
CA ILE A 313 9.92 22.94 -18.79
C ILE A 313 8.67 22.08 -18.82
N MET A 314 7.52 22.65 -18.49
CA MET A 314 6.23 21.96 -18.61
C MET A 314 5.61 22.27 -19.97
N GLU A 315 5.14 21.24 -20.67
CA GLU A 315 4.36 21.43 -21.90
C GLU A 315 3.08 22.23 -21.59
N GLU A 316 2.61 22.98 -22.57
CA GLU A 316 1.32 23.66 -22.45
C GLU A 316 0.17 22.62 -22.46
N GLU A 317 -0.89 22.95 -21.73
CA GLU A 317 -2.12 22.16 -21.75
C GLU A 317 -2.64 22.06 -23.18
N LYS A 318 -2.72 20.82 -23.72
CA LYS A 318 -3.37 20.62 -25.02
C LYS A 318 -4.85 20.83 -24.83
N ALA A 319 -5.40 21.92 -25.36
CA ALA A 319 -6.85 22.09 -25.44
C ALA A 319 -7.42 20.87 -26.16
N GLU A 320 -8.23 20.07 -25.48
CA GLU A 320 -9.02 19.00 -26.13
C GLU A 320 -9.94 19.67 -27.15
N ALA A 321 -9.79 19.23 -28.41
CA ALA A 321 -10.55 19.74 -29.57
C ALA A 321 -11.89 19.00 -29.68
#